data_5a9a4f00dcf9b005c362cd1b5233ab5b
#
_entry.id   5a9a4f00dcf9b005c362cd1b5233ab5b
#
_cell.length_a   1.000
_cell.length_b   1.000
_cell.length_c   1.000
_cell.angle_alpha   90.00
_cell.angle_beta   90.00
_cell.angle_gamma   90.00
#
_symmetry.space_group_name_H-M   'P 1'
#
loop_
_entity.id
_entity.type
_entity.pdbx_description
1 polymer ?
#
loop_
_entity_poly.entity_id
_entity_poly.type
_entity_poly.pdbx_seq_one_letter_code
_entity_poly.pdbx_strand_id
1 'polypeptide(L)'
;MENKRTKTWATIVYSESAPPNWIEILKEQHIPAFVSPKHDKDLTDDGTLKKEHYHVMLLFEDLKSVEQAKEVFEKIGGVGVELVNCTRAYARYLCHLDNPDKVQYDANEVISIAGADYTEMLNTSPNTYTIIAEIIEYCQQNDIDSYAYILLYAKNNRSDWFKVLCDSGTLSSNS
;
A
#
# COMPACT_ATOMS: atom_id res chain seq x y z
N MET A 1 -13.93 -15.78 13.48
CA MET A 1 -13.24 -14.68 12.77
C MET A 1 -12.05 -14.23 13.59
N GLU A 2 -10.88 -14.31 13.01
CA GLU A 2 -9.69 -13.79 13.67
C GLU A 2 -9.79 -12.26 13.76
N ASN A 3 -9.67 -11.74 14.97
CA ASN A 3 -9.56 -10.30 15.22
C ASN A 3 -8.15 -9.83 14.83
N LYS A 4 -7.94 -9.65 13.54
CA LYS A 4 -6.65 -9.17 13.04
C LYS A 4 -6.42 -7.73 13.47
N ARG A 5 -5.21 -7.44 13.91
CA ARG A 5 -4.76 -6.10 14.31
C ARG A 5 -3.50 -5.73 13.55
N THR A 6 -3.43 -4.50 13.10
CA THR A 6 -2.25 -3.94 12.46
C THR A 6 -2.10 -2.47 12.82
N LYS A 7 -0.92 -1.92 12.57
CA LYS A 7 -0.70 -0.48 12.69
C LYS A 7 -1.10 0.28 11.44
N THR A 8 -1.27 -0.42 10.31
CA THR A 8 -1.54 0.21 9.02
C THR A 8 -2.86 -0.28 8.43
N TRP A 9 -3.74 0.65 8.21
CA TRP A 9 -5.07 0.41 7.61
C TRP A 9 -5.29 1.35 6.44
N ALA A 10 -6.07 0.91 5.45
CA ALA A 10 -6.37 1.71 4.27
C ALA A 10 -7.85 1.70 3.93
N THR A 11 -8.26 2.74 3.21
CA THR A 11 -9.63 2.88 2.69
C THR A 11 -9.61 3.60 1.36
N ILE A 12 -10.74 3.59 0.69
CA ILE A 12 -10.97 4.36 -0.54
C ILE A 12 -11.95 5.48 -0.23
N VAL A 13 -11.64 6.69 -0.69
CA VAL A 13 -12.54 7.84 -0.57
C VAL A 13 -12.94 8.29 -1.97
N TYR A 14 -14.24 8.26 -2.25
CA TYR A 14 -14.77 8.70 -3.54
C TYR A 14 -15.12 10.18 -3.49
N SER A 15 -14.65 10.95 -4.48
CA SER A 15 -14.88 12.39 -4.54
C SER A 15 -16.36 12.75 -4.52
N GLU A 16 -17.20 11.94 -5.16
CA GLU A 16 -18.64 12.24 -5.30
C GLU A 16 -19.45 12.05 -4.02
N SER A 17 -18.98 11.20 -3.10
CA SER A 17 -19.76 10.84 -1.90
C SER A 17 -19.14 11.28 -0.59
N ALA A 18 -17.86 11.66 -0.59
CA ALA A 18 -17.17 12.11 0.62
C ALA A 18 -17.60 13.53 1.01
N PRO A 19 -17.51 13.87 2.32
CA PRO A 19 -17.68 15.26 2.73
C PRO A 19 -16.70 16.17 1.96
N PRO A 20 -17.09 17.38 1.52
CA PRO A 20 -16.17 18.24 0.75
C PRO A 20 -14.88 18.59 1.49
N ASN A 21 -14.91 18.60 2.81
CA ASN A 21 -13.76 18.92 3.66
C ASN A 21 -13.12 17.67 4.28
N TRP A 22 -13.24 16.51 3.64
CA TRP A 22 -12.78 15.23 4.22
C TRP A 22 -11.27 15.23 4.56
N ILE A 23 -10.45 15.93 3.77
CA ILE A 23 -9.00 16.02 4.05
C ILE A 23 -8.75 16.80 5.35
N GLU A 24 -9.49 17.89 5.57
CA GLU A 24 -9.39 18.66 6.81
C GLU A 24 -9.84 17.84 8.02
N ILE A 25 -10.93 17.09 7.86
CA ILE A 25 -11.40 16.16 8.90
C ILE A 25 -10.32 15.12 9.22
N LEU A 26 -9.66 14.58 8.19
CA LEU A 26 -8.57 13.62 8.37
C LEU A 26 -7.41 14.24 9.14
N LYS A 27 -7.01 15.46 8.80
CA LYS A 27 -5.94 16.20 9.51
C LYS A 27 -6.27 16.41 10.99
N GLU A 28 -7.53 16.67 11.30
CA GLU A 28 -8.01 16.89 12.67
C GLU A 28 -7.89 15.63 13.54
N GLN A 29 -7.76 14.46 12.95
CA GLN A 29 -7.57 13.22 13.72
C GLN A 29 -6.17 13.09 14.30
N HIS A 30 -5.19 13.87 13.82
CA HIS A 30 -3.79 13.84 14.26
C HIS A 30 -3.14 12.45 14.17
N ILE A 31 -3.54 11.65 13.19
CA ILE A 31 -2.98 10.34 12.91
C ILE A 31 -2.09 10.45 11.69
N PRO A 32 -0.82 10.00 11.74
CA PRO A 32 0.02 9.97 10.55
C PRO A 32 -0.67 9.22 9.41
N ALA A 33 -0.68 9.83 8.24
CA ALA A 33 -1.42 9.29 7.11
C ALA A 33 -0.82 9.75 5.78
N PHE A 34 -1.09 8.97 4.74
CA PHE A 34 -0.84 9.37 3.36
C PHE A 34 -2.15 9.35 2.60
N VAL A 35 -2.37 10.38 1.79
CA VAL A 35 -3.46 10.45 0.82
C VAL A 35 -2.84 10.40 -0.57
N SER A 36 -3.28 9.45 -1.40
CA SER A 36 -2.79 9.31 -2.77
C SER A 36 -3.12 10.55 -3.61
N PRO A 37 -2.47 10.73 -4.77
CA PRO A 37 -3.03 11.60 -5.80
C PRO A 37 -4.44 11.15 -6.15
N LYS A 38 -5.22 12.06 -6.76
CA LYS A 38 -6.56 11.70 -7.24
C LYS A 38 -6.43 10.64 -8.36
N HIS A 39 -7.03 9.49 -8.15
CA HIS A 39 -7.09 8.45 -9.17
C HIS A 39 -8.29 8.73 -10.08
N ASP A 40 -8.07 9.50 -11.13
CA ASP A 40 -9.09 9.92 -12.09
C ASP A 40 -8.90 9.34 -13.49
N LYS A 41 -7.88 8.49 -13.67
CA LYS A 41 -7.54 7.88 -14.96
C LYS A 41 -7.49 6.36 -14.90
N ASP A 42 -7.86 5.77 -13.77
CA ASP A 42 -7.86 4.32 -13.61
C ASP A 42 -8.97 3.69 -14.48
N LEU A 43 -8.65 2.54 -15.08
CA LEU A 43 -9.59 1.82 -15.93
C LEU A 43 -10.05 0.52 -15.26
N THR A 44 -11.30 0.16 -15.50
CA THR A 44 -11.82 -1.17 -15.18
C THR A 44 -11.31 -2.19 -16.20
N ASP A 45 -11.55 -3.47 -15.96
CA ASP A 45 -11.10 -4.55 -16.84
C ASP A 45 -11.71 -4.44 -18.26
N ASP A 46 -12.88 -3.82 -18.39
CA ASP A 46 -13.55 -3.59 -19.69
C ASP A 46 -13.14 -2.27 -20.37
N GLY A 47 -12.17 -1.53 -19.79
CA GLY A 47 -11.65 -0.29 -20.35
C GLY A 47 -12.44 0.96 -20.02
N THR A 48 -13.45 0.86 -19.12
CA THR A 48 -14.23 2.02 -18.65
C THR A 48 -13.47 2.75 -17.55
N LEU A 49 -13.61 4.09 -17.47
CA LEU A 49 -13.03 4.85 -16.37
C LEU A 49 -13.69 4.48 -15.04
N LYS A 50 -12.86 4.23 -14.03
CA LYS A 50 -13.32 4.10 -12.66
C LYS A 50 -13.74 5.46 -12.13
N LYS A 51 -14.66 5.47 -11.16
CA LYS A 51 -15.01 6.69 -10.44
C LYS A 51 -13.77 7.32 -9.81
N GLU A 52 -13.71 8.64 -9.82
CA GLU A 52 -12.62 9.36 -9.13
C GLU A 52 -12.55 8.97 -7.66
N HIS A 53 -11.38 8.63 -7.21
CA HIS A 53 -11.18 8.21 -5.83
C HIS A 53 -9.76 8.53 -5.36
N TYR A 54 -9.61 8.45 -4.04
CA TYR A 54 -8.31 8.53 -3.36
C TYR A 54 -8.12 7.26 -2.56
N HIS A 55 -6.88 6.83 -2.44
CA HIS A 55 -6.48 5.84 -1.45
C HIS A 55 -5.94 6.58 -0.24
N VAL A 56 -6.39 6.18 0.94
CA VAL A 56 -5.94 6.76 2.22
C VAL A 56 -5.37 5.64 3.07
N MET A 57 -4.15 5.81 3.56
CA MET A 57 -3.57 4.86 4.51
C MET A 57 -3.23 5.57 5.81
N LEU A 58 -3.65 4.95 6.92
CA LEU A 58 -3.36 5.42 8.27
C LEU A 58 -2.22 4.63 8.87
N LEU A 59 -1.30 5.33 9.51
CA LEU A 59 -0.12 4.78 10.17
C LEU A 59 -0.28 4.99 11.68
N PHE A 60 -1.01 4.09 12.33
CA PHE A 60 -1.22 4.20 13.77
C PHE A 60 0.07 3.87 14.53
N GLU A 61 0.24 4.49 15.67
CA GLU A 61 1.36 4.21 16.57
C GLU A 61 1.23 2.82 17.20
N ASP A 62 0.00 2.43 17.54
CA ASP A 62 -0.31 1.14 18.17
C ASP A 62 -1.15 0.27 17.26
N LEU A 63 -1.20 -1.02 17.58
CA LEU A 63 -2.07 -1.97 16.88
C LEU A 63 -3.54 -1.58 17.03
N LYS A 64 -4.27 -1.55 15.93
CA LYS A 64 -5.70 -1.24 15.89
C LYS A 64 -6.48 -2.38 15.26
N SER A 65 -7.71 -2.56 15.72
CA SER A 65 -8.67 -3.50 15.12
C SER A 65 -9.34 -2.87 13.90
N VAL A 66 -10.07 -3.69 13.14
CA VAL A 66 -10.85 -3.21 11.99
C VAL A 66 -11.90 -2.18 12.44
N GLU A 67 -12.54 -2.39 13.58
CA GLU A 67 -13.56 -1.48 14.11
C GLU A 67 -12.98 -0.12 14.46
N GLN A 68 -11.78 -0.09 15.04
CA GLN A 68 -11.10 1.16 15.40
C GLN A 68 -10.68 1.95 14.15
N ALA A 69 -10.19 1.27 13.12
CA ALA A 69 -9.85 1.91 11.84
C ALA A 69 -11.11 2.42 11.15
N LYS A 70 -12.19 1.63 11.17
CA LYS A 70 -13.47 1.99 10.56
C LYS A 70 -14.06 3.27 11.14
N GLU A 71 -13.94 3.47 12.45
CA GLU A 71 -14.41 4.71 13.09
C GLU A 71 -13.79 5.96 12.47
N VAL A 72 -12.49 5.92 12.21
CA VAL A 72 -11.78 7.03 11.57
C VAL A 72 -12.22 7.19 10.12
N PHE A 73 -12.29 6.08 9.38
CA PHE A 73 -12.64 6.11 7.95
C PHE A 73 -14.07 6.61 7.72
N GLU A 74 -15.00 6.28 8.59
CA GLU A 74 -16.39 6.78 8.47
C GLU A 74 -16.47 8.30 8.54
N LYS A 75 -15.59 8.94 9.34
CA LYS A 75 -15.56 10.40 9.46
C LYS A 75 -15.19 11.10 8.16
N ILE A 76 -14.41 10.45 7.30
CA ILE A 76 -13.95 11.02 6.03
C ILE A 76 -14.72 10.48 4.83
N GLY A 77 -15.75 9.67 5.05
CA GLY A 77 -16.51 9.05 3.97
C GLY A 77 -15.80 7.88 3.31
N GLY A 78 -14.90 7.23 4.02
CA GLY A 78 -14.17 6.07 3.50
C GLY A 78 -15.08 4.89 3.22
N VAL A 79 -14.80 4.18 2.14
CA VAL A 79 -15.52 2.98 1.71
C VAL A 79 -14.60 1.78 1.80
N GLY A 80 -14.98 0.83 2.64
CA GLY A 80 -14.16 -0.35 2.91
C GLY A 80 -13.03 -0.08 3.90
N VAL A 81 -12.55 -1.14 4.51
CA VAL A 81 -11.43 -1.10 5.46
C VAL A 81 -10.50 -2.25 5.09
N GLU A 82 -9.29 -1.90 4.67
CA GLU A 82 -8.28 -2.86 4.23
C GLU A 82 -7.15 -2.94 5.23
N LEU A 83 -6.84 -4.16 5.68
CA LEU A 83 -5.66 -4.42 6.50
C LEU A 83 -4.43 -4.36 5.58
N VAL A 84 -3.44 -3.55 5.97
CA VAL A 84 -2.19 -3.43 5.22
C VAL A 84 -1.10 -4.22 5.92
N ASN A 85 -0.64 -5.28 5.28
CA ASN A 85 0.42 -6.14 5.82
C ASN A 85 1.80 -5.52 5.62
N CYS A 86 2.03 -4.91 4.46
CA CYS A 86 3.30 -4.26 4.13
C CYS A 86 3.07 -2.77 3.85
N THR A 87 3.43 -1.94 4.82
CA THR A 87 3.26 -0.49 4.75
C THR A 87 3.96 0.10 3.53
N ARG A 88 5.22 -0.27 3.29
CA ARG A 88 6.00 0.26 2.16
C ARG A 88 5.39 -0.13 0.81
N ALA A 89 4.97 -1.37 0.66
CA ALA A 89 4.35 -1.83 -0.59
C ALA A 89 3.05 -1.07 -0.88
N TYR A 90 2.24 -0.83 0.13
CA TYR A 90 1.00 -0.06 -0.04
C TYR A 90 1.29 1.41 -0.33
N ALA A 91 2.29 2.00 0.33
CA ALA A 91 2.72 3.36 0.04
C ALA A 91 3.11 3.52 -1.44
N ARG A 92 3.83 2.57 -2.00
CA ARG A 92 4.17 2.55 -3.43
C ARG A 92 2.95 2.36 -4.31
N TYR A 93 1.98 1.58 -3.85
CA TYR A 93 0.71 1.35 -4.55
C TYR A 93 -0.13 2.61 -4.68
N LEU A 94 0.01 3.58 -3.78
CA LEU A 94 -0.71 4.85 -3.86
C LEU A 94 -0.50 5.56 -5.22
N CYS A 95 0.65 5.35 -5.86
CA CYS A 95 0.97 5.94 -7.16
C CYS A 95 1.17 4.88 -8.25
N HIS A 96 0.84 3.61 -7.99
CA HIS A 96 1.04 2.45 -8.87
C HIS A 96 2.50 2.27 -9.29
N LEU A 97 3.45 2.59 -8.41
CA LEU A 97 4.89 2.55 -8.75
C LEU A 97 5.39 1.16 -9.13
N ASP A 98 4.79 0.11 -8.59
CA ASP A 98 5.16 -1.28 -8.88
C ASP A 98 4.21 -1.97 -9.86
N ASN A 99 3.30 -1.20 -10.47
CA ASN A 99 2.30 -1.71 -11.42
C ASN A 99 2.42 -0.96 -12.75
N PRO A 100 3.45 -1.29 -13.58
CA PRO A 100 3.73 -0.54 -14.81
C PRO A 100 2.62 -0.62 -15.85
N ASP A 101 1.74 -1.62 -15.76
CA ASP A 101 0.56 -1.79 -16.60
C ASP A 101 -0.60 -0.86 -16.20
N LYS A 102 -0.51 -0.22 -15.05
CA LYS A 102 -1.51 0.74 -14.58
C LYS A 102 -1.05 2.17 -14.81
N VAL A 103 -2.02 3.10 -14.77
CA VAL A 103 -1.73 4.53 -14.86
C VAL A 103 -0.80 4.92 -13.72
N GLN A 104 0.28 5.63 -14.04
CA GLN A 104 1.23 6.13 -13.05
C GLN A 104 0.79 7.50 -12.55
N TYR A 105 0.84 7.69 -11.25
CA TYR A 105 0.51 8.97 -10.62
C TYR A 105 1.78 9.58 -10.02
N ASP A 106 1.79 10.91 -9.87
CA ASP A 106 2.95 11.65 -9.40
C ASP A 106 3.08 11.54 -7.88
N ALA A 107 4.20 11.00 -7.41
CA ALA A 107 4.51 10.86 -5.98
C ALA A 107 4.55 12.22 -5.26
N ASN A 108 4.84 13.32 -5.99
CA ASN A 108 4.84 14.66 -5.40
C ASN A 108 3.44 15.16 -5.04
N GLU A 109 2.40 14.54 -5.58
CA GLU A 109 1.01 14.88 -5.28
C GLU A 109 0.46 14.13 -4.07
N VAL A 110 1.22 13.22 -3.48
CA VAL A 110 0.81 12.54 -2.24
C VAL A 110 0.81 13.54 -1.09
N ILE A 111 -0.27 13.53 -0.32
CA ILE A 111 -0.38 14.37 0.87
C ILE A 111 0.09 13.58 2.08
N SER A 112 1.07 14.10 2.79
CA SER A 112 1.58 13.54 4.04
C SER A 112 0.98 14.31 5.22
N ILE A 113 0.44 13.60 6.20
CA ILE A 113 -0.32 14.17 7.31
C ILE A 113 0.29 13.77 8.65
N ALA A 114 0.29 14.70 9.61
CA ALA A 114 0.65 14.47 11.02
C ALA A 114 2.06 13.87 11.20
N GLY A 115 3.03 14.39 10.48
CA GLY A 115 4.43 13.98 10.60
C GLY A 115 4.84 12.80 9.73
N ALA A 116 3.91 12.20 8.99
CA ALA A 116 4.27 11.19 7.99
C ALA A 116 5.08 11.84 6.87
N ASP A 117 6.08 11.13 6.35
CA ASP A 117 6.94 11.60 5.27
C ASP A 117 6.98 10.56 4.16
N TYR A 118 6.30 10.86 3.05
CA TYR A 118 6.16 9.93 1.94
C TYR A 118 7.48 9.69 1.23
N THR A 119 8.29 10.74 1.05
CA THR A 119 9.61 10.62 0.41
C THR A 119 10.52 9.71 1.23
N GLU A 120 10.54 9.88 2.53
CA GLU A 120 11.30 9.01 3.43
C GLU A 120 10.79 7.57 3.34
N MET A 121 9.47 7.37 3.33
CA MET A 121 8.86 6.04 3.21
C MET A 121 9.31 5.33 1.93
N LEU A 122 9.35 6.04 0.80
CA LEU A 122 9.80 5.48 -0.48
C LEU A 122 11.30 5.17 -0.50
N ASN A 123 12.10 6.00 0.17
CA ASN A 123 13.56 5.88 0.17
C ASN A 123 14.11 4.96 1.25
N THR A 124 13.28 4.61 2.24
CA THR A 124 13.69 3.66 3.27
C THR A 124 13.94 2.30 2.63
N SER A 125 15.18 1.84 2.70
CA SER A 125 15.50 0.48 2.30
C SER A 125 15.01 -0.47 3.39
N PRO A 126 14.00 -1.30 3.14
CA PRO A 126 13.61 -2.28 4.13
C PRO A 126 14.76 -3.25 4.34
N ASN A 127 14.92 -3.73 5.57
CA ASN A 127 15.95 -4.74 5.79
C ASN A 127 15.56 -6.03 5.04
N THR A 128 16.56 -6.86 4.76
CA THR A 128 16.39 -8.10 4.00
C THR A 128 15.32 -9.03 4.60
N TYR A 129 15.23 -9.09 5.93
CA TYR A 129 14.25 -9.95 6.60
C TYR A 129 12.81 -9.49 6.35
N THR A 130 12.58 -8.18 6.33
CA THR A 130 11.26 -7.64 6.00
C THR A 130 10.87 -8.00 4.58
N ILE A 131 11.79 -7.87 3.63
CA ILE A 131 11.55 -8.23 2.23
C ILE A 131 11.26 -9.72 2.09
N ILE A 132 12.02 -10.58 2.77
CA ILE A 132 11.80 -12.02 2.75
C ILE A 132 10.38 -12.36 3.27
N ALA A 133 9.98 -11.72 4.37
CA ALA A 133 8.62 -11.92 4.92
C ALA A 133 7.54 -11.54 3.92
N GLU A 134 7.70 -10.41 3.23
CA GLU A 134 6.77 -9.97 2.18
C GLU A 134 6.66 -11.00 1.05
N ILE A 135 7.80 -11.52 0.60
CA ILE A 135 7.86 -12.53 -0.48
C ILE A 135 7.11 -13.79 -0.05
N ILE A 136 7.39 -14.28 1.16
CA ILE A 136 6.75 -15.48 1.70
C ILE A 136 5.23 -15.29 1.75
N GLU A 137 4.78 -14.18 2.30
CA GLU A 137 3.35 -13.88 2.41
C GLU A 137 2.69 -13.82 1.05
N TYR A 138 3.31 -13.15 0.09
CA TYR A 138 2.80 -13.09 -1.29
C TYR A 138 2.68 -14.48 -1.91
N CYS A 139 3.69 -15.32 -1.74
CA CYS A 139 3.67 -16.68 -2.25
C CYS A 139 2.55 -17.51 -1.62
N GLN A 140 2.34 -17.36 -0.31
CA GLN A 140 1.27 -18.07 0.38
C GLN A 140 -0.12 -17.61 -0.08
N GLN A 141 -0.30 -16.31 -0.25
CA GLN A 141 -1.59 -15.75 -0.69
C GLN A 141 -1.95 -16.13 -2.13
N ASN A 142 -0.96 -16.40 -2.96
CA ASN A 142 -1.15 -16.68 -4.39
C ASN A 142 -0.83 -18.13 -4.77
N ASP A 143 -0.63 -19.00 -3.78
CA ASP A 143 -0.32 -20.43 -3.98
C ASP A 143 0.89 -20.63 -4.91
N ILE A 144 1.93 -19.82 -4.74
CA ILE A 144 3.15 -19.88 -5.53
C ILE A 144 4.16 -20.77 -4.81
N ASP A 145 4.57 -21.87 -5.47
CA ASP A 145 5.58 -22.80 -4.97
C ASP A 145 6.84 -22.86 -5.83
N SER A 146 6.84 -22.14 -6.95
CA SER A 146 7.97 -22.11 -7.89
C SER A 146 8.88 -20.92 -7.66
N TYR A 147 10.15 -21.19 -7.35
CA TYR A 147 11.18 -20.15 -7.23
C TYR A 147 11.34 -19.37 -8.55
N ALA A 148 11.33 -20.09 -9.68
CA ALA A 148 11.45 -19.44 -10.99
C ALA A 148 10.31 -18.45 -11.24
N TYR A 149 9.10 -18.79 -10.82
CA TYR A 149 7.94 -17.91 -11.00
C TYR A 149 8.06 -16.65 -10.17
N ILE A 150 8.40 -16.78 -8.88
CA ILE A 150 8.51 -15.60 -8.01
C ILE A 150 9.71 -14.72 -8.41
N LEU A 151 10.78 -15.33 -8.90
CA LEU A 151 11.94 -14.60 -9.40
C LEU A 151 11.59 -13.76 -10.62
N LEU A 152 10.85 -14.34 -11.57
CA LEU A 152 10.38 -13.62 -12.76
C LEU A 152 9.41 -12.51 -12.41
N TYR A 153 8.46 -12.80 -11.50
CA TYR A 153 7.54 -11.79 -11.01
C TYR A 153 8.29 -10.60 -10.38
N ALA A 154 9.24 -10.89 -9.52
CA ALA A 154 10.03 -9.86 -8.85
C ALA A 154 10.85 -9.02 -9.83
N LYS A 155 11.46 -9.67 -10.82
CA LYS A 155 12.22 -8.98 -11.89
C LYS A 155 11.34 -7.95 -12.60
N ASN A 156 10.08 -8.29 -12.87
CA ASN A 156 9.18 -7.43 -13.65
C ASN A 156 8.43 -6.40 -12.80
N ASN A 157 8.28 -6.64 -11.49
CA ASN A 157 7.38 -5.86 -10.64
C ASN A 157 8.01 -5.31 -9.36
N ARG A 158 9.02 -5.98 -8.81
CA ARG A 158 9.60 -5.64 -7.50
C ARG A 158 11.12 -5.79 -7.53
N SER A 159 11.80 -4.73 -7.92
CA SER A 159 13.26 -4.73 -7.99
C SER A 159 13.95 -5.00 -6.64
N ASP A 160 13.32 -4.57 -5.54
CA ASP A 160 13.80 -4.83 -4.19
C ASP A 160 13.75 -6.34 -3.85
N TRP A 161 12.67 -7.00 -4.21
CA TRP A 161 12.55 -8.45 -4.07
C TRP A 161 13.54 -9.19 -4.96
N PHE A 162 13.67 -8.73 -6.21
CA PHE A 162 14.56 -9.36 -7.18
C PHE A 162 16.01 -9.37 -6.67
N LYS A 163 16.46 -8.26 -6.12
CA LYS A 163 17.79 -8.16 -5.52
C LYS A 163 17.99 -9.17 -4.39
N VAL A 164 17.04 -9.24 -3.46
CA VAL A 164 17.12 -10.17 -2.32
C VAL A 164 17.11 -11.62 -2.78
N LEU A 165 16.23 -11.96 -3.74
CA LEU A 165 16.17 -13.32 -4.29
C LEU A 165 17.46 -13.72 -4.99
N CYS A 166 18.06 -12.82 -5.76
CA CYS A 166 19.33 -13.08 -6.44
C CYS A 166 20.49 -13.25 -5.45
N ASP A 167 20.57 -12.39 -4.44
CA ASP A 167 21.61 -12.48 -3.41
C ASP A 167 21.50 -13.78 -2.62
N SER A 168 20.28 -14.17 -2.26
CA SER A 168 20.00 -15.42 -1.54
C SER A 168 20.33 -16.65 -2.39
N GLY A 169 19.99 -16.60 -3.68
CA GLY A 169 20.32 -17.68 -4.63
C GLY A 169 21.82 -17.85 -4.80
N THR A 170 22.57 -16.75 -4.86
CA THR A 170 24.01 -16.78 -4.97
C THR A 170 24.66 -17.38 -3.73
N LEU A 171 24.17 -17.03 -2.54
CA LEU A 171 24.66 -17.59 -1.29
C LEU A 171 24.40 -19.10 -1.19
N SER A 172 23.24 -19.56 -1.64
CA SER A 172 22.90 -20.99 -1.59
C SER A 172 23.69 -21.81 -2.60
N SER A 173 24.15 -21.22 -3.71
CA SER A 173 24.95 -21.92 -4.73
C SER A 173 26.41 -22.10 -4.34
N ASN A 174 26.89 -21.40 -3.33
CA ASN A 174 28.28 -21.46 -2.83
C ASN A 174 28.47 -22.35 -1.61
N SER A 175 27.43 -23.06 -1.18
CA SER A 175 27.48 -23.95 -0.01
C SER A 175 27.83 -25.39 -0.36
#